data_7795d0d34ff4e50b499509a943457126
#
_entry.id   7795d0d34ff4e50b499509a943457126
#
_cell.length_a   1.000
_cell.length_b   1.000
_cell.length_c   1.000
_cell.angle_alpha   90.00
_cell.angle_beta   90.00
_cell.angle_gamma   90.00
#
_symmetry.space_group_name_H-M   'P 1'
#
loop_
_entity.id
_entity.type
_entity.pdbx_description
1 polymer ?
#
loop_
_entity_poly.entity_id
_entity_poly.type
_entity_poly.pdbx_seq_one_letter_code
_entity_poly.pdbx_strand_id
1 'polypeptide(L)'
;MKRKILYLLLALPLAANAQYRSEVWCPDNGDGTYTNPVINADYSDPDVCVVGDDYYMTASSFNCIPGLPILHSKDLVNWQIVGHALNRLTPAEEFDKPSHGNGVWAPSIRYHQGMFYIYWGDPDYGVFRVTATNPAGPWSEPLCVIPGKGMIDTTPLWDDDGRCYLVNGWANSRSRFASVLTVRELDSEGKRPISDPVIVFDGNGTENRTCEGPKFYKRDGWYWIMCPAGGVPTGFQLAMRAKSPYGPYESKVVLAQGTTAVNGPHQGGWVHTSQGEDWFLHFQDKECYGRVVHLQPVTWKDNWPVMGKVPAKGYCGEPVITWRKPKTAGNVQVVNPVESDEFNEPRLGLQWQWHANYDQKFGMPTAFGTYRIYTHKVSEQYANLWEVPNLLLQKTPADNFTATTRLRFTSKADNQVGGLLVMGLDYFALTLKRVGDKFLLQLVTCKSADKGTPEQVTTIATLNPTEVDKIDYQPGIHKDIWLRVRVADGQCRFSYSTNGKKYQDAGQSYTLREGKWIGAKVGLMAIEPAGKTNRGWIDADWFRITK
;
A
#
# COMPACT_ATOMS: atom_id res chain seq x y z
N MET A 1 -45.61 -0.06 -44.39
CA MET A 1 -45.41 0.55 -43.04
C MET A 1 -44.04 0.14 -42.54
N LYS A 2 -43.01 1.02 -42.67
CA LYS A 2 -41.66 0.80 -42.14
C LYS A 2 -41.56 1.31 -40.71
N ARG A 3 -41.42 0.42 -39.71
CA ARG A 3 -41.16 0.78 -38.31
C ARG A 3 -39.69 1.27 -38.20
N LYS A 4 -39.51 2.53 -37.87
CA LYS A 4 -38.22 3.10 -37.42
C LYS A 4 -38.04 2.72 -35.96
N ILE A 5 -37.01 1.89 -35.70
CA ILE A 5 -36.53 1.60 -34.35
C ILE A 5 -35.62 2.76 -33.95
N LEU A 6 -36.05 3.53 -32.97
CA LEU A 6 -35.30 4.63 -32.38
C LEU A 6 -34.38 4.02 -31.29
N TYR A 7 -33.07 3.93 -31.53
CA TYR A 7 -32.09 3.59 -30.50
C TYR A 7 -31.91 4.79 -29.59
N LEU A 8 -32.45 4.69 -28.37
CA LEU A 8 -32.15 5.63 -27.29
C LEU A 8 -30.77 5.26 -26.74
N LEU A 9 -29.74 6.00 -27.14
CA LEU A 9 -28.45 6.00 -26.47
C LEU A 9 -28.62 6.63 -25.09
N LEU A 10 -28.73 5.79 -24.06
CA LEU A 10 -28.57 6.19 -22.68
C LEU A 10 -27.10 6.59 -22.49
N ALA A 11 -26.82 7.88 -22.58
CA ALA A 11 -25.59 8.45 -22.06
C ALA A 11 -25.64 8.31 -20.53
N LEU A 12 -24.95 7.30 -20.00
CA LEU A 12 -24.63 7.24 -18.58
C LEU A 12 -23.83 8.51 -18.26
N PRO A 13 -24.21 9.31 -17.26
CA PRO A 13 -23.36 10.40 -16.82
C PRO A 13 -22.07 9.76 -16.31
N LEU A 14 -20.95 10.06 -16.94
CA LEU A 14 -19.63 9.97 -16.30
C LEU A 14 -19.75 10.88 -15.05
N ALA A 15 -19.95 10.27 -13.91
CA ALA A 15 -19.73 10.96 -12.65
C ALA A 15 -18.29 11.45 -12.71
N ALA A 16 -18.10 12.73 -12.91
CA ALA A 16 -16.83 13.38 -12.68
C ALA A 16 -16.52 13.12 -11.21
N ASN A 17 -15.66 12.14 -10.93
CA ASN A 17 -15.14 11.94 -9.59
C ASN A 17 -14.54 13.28 -9.18
N ALA A 18 -15.15 13.92 -8.19
CA ALA A 18 -14.62 15.14 -7.62
C ALA A 18 -13.17 14.85 -7.23
N GLN A 19 -12.23 15.62 -7.80
CA GLN A 19 -10.81 15.38 -7.60
C GLN A 19 -10.50 15.60 -6.14
N TYR A 20 -10.06 14.55 -5.48
CA TYR A 20 -9.73 14.60 -4.07
C TYR A 20 -8.42 15.36 -3.86
N ARG A 21 -8.44 16.33 -2.95
CA ARG A 21 -7.26 17.04 -2.48
C ARG A 21 -7.13 16.83 -0.98
N SER A 22 -5.99 16.28 -0.55
CA SER A 22 -5.71 16.04 0.86
C SER A 22 -5.54 17.37 1.61
N GLU A 23 -6.06 17.42 2.84
CA GLU A 23 -5.81 18.53 3.76
C GLU A 23 -4.53 18.32 4.56
N VAL A 24 -4.03 17.08 4.68
CA VAL A 24 -2.91 16.73 5.55
C VAL A 24 -1.58 16.65 4.82
N TRP A 25 -1.59 16.27 3.53
CA TRP A 25 -0.38 16.25 2.71
C TRP A 25 -0.68 16.52 1.24
N CYS A 26 -0.03 17.53 0.67
CA CYS A 26 -0.08 17.83 -0.75
C CYS A 26 1.36 18.16 -1.22
N PRO A 27 1.97 17.35 -2.11
CA PRO A 27 3.33 17.57 -2.57
C PRO A 27 3.46 18.74 -3.56
N ASP A 28 2.39 19.10 -4.27
CA ASP A 28 2.36 20.18 -5.25
C ASP A 28 2.30 21.55 -4.55
N ASN A 29 3.34 22.36 -4.68
CA ASN A 29 3.44 23.66 -4.03
C ASN A 29 2.61 24.77 -4.74
N GLY A 30 2.06 24.49 -5.94
CA GLY A 30 1.26 25.43 -6.72
C GLY A 30 2.05 26.50 -7.47
N ASP A 31 3.38 26.51 -7.37
CA ASP A 31 4.30 27.47 -7.97
C ASP A 31 5.19 26.87 -9.08
N GLY A 32 4.86 25.64 -9.54
CA GLY A 32 5.68 24.89 -10.49
C GLY A 32 6.73 24.01 -9.84
N THR A 33 6.78 23.95 -8.50
CA THR A 33 7.66 23.05 -7.75
C THR A 33 6.84 22.00 -6.99
N TYR A 34 7.53 20.96 -6.50
CA TYR A 34 6.99 19.97 -5.59
C TYR A 34 7.91 19.77 -4.40
N THR A 35 7.37 19.22 -3.32
CA THR A 35 8.10 18.83 -2.12
C THR A 35 7.95 17.34 -1.88
N ASN A 36 9.07 16.65 -1.72
CA ASN A 36 9.11 15.22 -1.36
C ASN A 36 8.73 14.98 0.12
N PRO A 37 8.09 13.83 0.42
CA PRO A 37 7.72 12.75 -0.50
C PRO A 37 6.52 13.13 -1.39
N VAL A 38 6.49 12.66 -2.64
CA VAL A 38 5.34 12.87 -3.53
C VAL A 38 4.12 12.07 -3.08
N ILE A 39 4.32 10.99 -2.33
CA ILE A 39 3.25 10.29 -1.61
C ILE A 39 3.75 10.04 -0.18
N ASN A 40 3.15 10.72 0.80
CA ASN A 40 3.52 10.60 2.21
C ASN A 40 2.70 9.51 2.91
N ALA A 41 2.68 8.32 2.30
CA ALA A 41 2.02 7.13 2.79
C ALA A 41 2.82 5.88 2.37
N ASP A 42 2.59 4.77 3.03
CA ASP A 42 3.31 3.51 2.82
C ASP A 42 2.98 2.85 1.47
N TYR A 43 3.72 3.22 0.41
CA TYR A 43 3.72 2.54 -0.89
C TYR A 43 5.11 1.96 -1.15
N SER A 44 5.42 0.90 -0.41
CA SER A 44 6.71 0.21 -0.41
C SER A 44 7.08 -0.32 -1.80
N ASP A 45 8.37 -0.23 -2.15
CA ASP A 45 8.94 -0.83 -3.35
C ASP A 45 8.24 -0.38 -4.64
N PRO A 46 8.04 0.93 -4.84
CA PRO A 46 7.25 1.44 -5.97
C PRO A 46 7.90 1.09 -7.30
N ASP A 47 7.09 0.68 -8.28
CA ASP A 47 7.50 0.60 -9.68
C ASP A 47 6.48 1.32 -10.57
N VAL A 48 6.95 1.89 -11.67
CA VAL A 48 6.16 2.77 -12.53
C VAL A 48 6.36 2.45 -13.98
N CYS A 49 5.28 2.52 -14.78
CA CYS A 49 5.34 2.49 -16.24
C CYS A 49 4.69 3.72 -16.84
N VAL A 50 5.04 3.96 -18.13
CA VAL A 50 4.59 5.11 -18.91
C VAL A 50 3.74 4.63 -20.06
N VAL A 51 2.59 5.29 -20.29
CA VAL A 51 1.73 5.07 -21.43
C VAL A 51 1.32 6.42 -22.00
N GLY A 52 2.02 6.90 -23.03
CA GLY A 52 1.85 8.26 -23.53
C GLY A 52 2.25 9.30 -22.47
N ASP A 53 1.29 10.10 -22.04
CA ASP A 53 1.46 11.12 -20.98
C ASP A 53 0.92 10.65 -19.63
N ASP A 54 0.61 9.37 -19.50
CA ASP A 54 0.08 8.78 -18.27
C ASP A 54 1.15 7.92 -17.57
N TYR A 55 1.21 8.04 -16.25
CA TYR A 55 2.09 7.27 -15.39
C TYR A 55 1.27 6.39 -14.48
N TYR A 56 1.62 5.11 -14.42
CA TYR A 56 0.95 4.13 -13.56
C TYR A 56 1.95 3.48 -12.64
N MET A 57 1.67 3.53 -11.34
CA MET A 57 2.54 2.99 -10.28
C MET A 57 1.82 1.87 -9.54
N THR A 58 2.57 0.84 -9.17
CA THR A 58 2.16 -0.18 -8.20
C THR A 58 3.17 -0.28 -7.07
N ALA A 59 2.80 -0.96 -5.98
CA ALA A 59 3.64 -1.11 -4.79
C ALA A 59 3.37 -2.44 -4.09
N SER A 60 4.27 -2.85 -3.20
CA SER A 60 4.08 -4.00 -2.31
C SER A 60 2.80 -3.87 -1.49
N SER A 61 2.07 -4.95 -1.36
CA SER A 61 0.86 -5.00 -0.53
C SER A 61 0.89 -6.13 0.50
N PHE A 62 1.89 -6.99 0.42
CA PHE A 62 2.07 -8.14 1.32
C PHE A 62 0.79 -8.97 1.42
N ASN A 63 0.29 -9.23 2.62
CA ASN A 63 -0.95 -9.97 2.86
C ASN A 63 -2.23 -9.10 2.82
N CYS A 64 -2.10 -7.79 2.56
CA CYS A 64 -3.25 -6.87 2.60
C CYS A 64 -4.08 -6.92 1.33
N ILE A 65 -5.41 -7.06 1.47
CA ILE A 65 -6.36 -7.19 0.36
C ILE A 65 -7.42 -6.07 0.41
N PRO A 66 -7.77 -5.45 -0.76
CA PRO A 66 -7.23 -5.68 -2.10
C PRO A 66 -5.75 -5.31 -2.19
N GLY A 67 -4.99 -6.11 -2.93
CA GLY A 67 -3.54 -5.97 -3.10
C GLY A 67 -3.16 -5.34 -4.43
N LEU A 68 -1.85 -5.08 -4.63
CA LEU A 68 -1.31 -4.45 -5.83
C LEU A 68 -2.04 -3.14 -6.17
N PRO A 69 -1.94 -2.11 -5.34
CA PRO A 69 -2.60 -0.82 -5.62
C PRO A 69 -2.11 -0.25 -6.93
N ILE A 70 -3.01 0.32 -7.72
CA ILE A 70 -2.70 1.04 -8.95
C ILE A 70 -2.95 2.52 -8.74
N LEU A 71 -1.87 3.29 -8.84
CA LEU A 71 -1.94 4.74 -8.78
C LEU A 71 -1.70 5.31 -10.18
N HIS A 72 -2.34 6.42 -10.47
CA HIS A 72 -2.25 7.14 -11.73
C HIS A 72 -1.80 8.58 -11.49
N SER A 73 -0.94 9.08 -12.37
CA SER A 73 -0.50 10.48 -12.40
C SER A 73 -0.31 10.96 -13.84
N LYS A 74 -0.40 12.27 -14.04
CA LYS A 74 -0.05 12.98 -15.28
C LYS A 74 1.29 13.73 -15.19
N ASP A 75 1.89 13.82 -14.00
CA ASP A 75 3.10 14.62 -13.76
C ASP A 75 4.07 14.01 -12.75
N LEU A 76 3.86 12.76 -12.31
CA LEU A 76 4.65 12.05 -11.31
C LEU A 76 4.60 12.68 -9.88
N VAL A 77 3.87 13.78 -9.71
CA VAL A 77 3.73 14.51 -8.43
C VAL A 77 2.33 14.32 -7.85
N ASN A 78 1.32 14.48 -8.70
CA ASN A 78 -0.09 14.40 -8.32
C ASN A 78 -0.62 12.99 -8.61
N TRP A 79 -0.82 12.18 -7.59
CA TRP A 79 -1.22 10.77 -7.69
C TRP A 79 -2.62 10.53 -7.16
N GLN A 80 -3.35 9.62 -7.79
CA GLN A 80 -4.64 9.12 -7.30
C GLN A 80 -4.69 7.59 -7.41
N ILE A 81 -5.38 6.94 -6.48
CA ILE A 81 -5.65 5.50 -6.57
C ILE A 81 -6.76 5.29 -7.59
N VAL A 82 -6.53 4.43 -8.58
CA VAL A 82 -7.52 4.12 -9.63
C VAL A 82 -8.03 2.69 -9.58
N GLY A 83 -7.40 1.82 -8.79
CA GLY A 83 -7.80 0.42 -8.64
C GLY A 83 -6.80 -0.41 -7.85
N HIS A 84 -7.07 -1.71 -7.85
CA HIS A 84 -6.17 -2.74 -7.34
C HIS A 84 -6.13 -3.89 -8.33
N ALA A 85 -4.95 -4.47 -8.51
CA ALA A 85 -4.77 -5.55 -9.47
C ALA A 85 -4.99 -6.94 -8.86
N LEU A 86 -5.18 -7.03 -7.54
CA LEU A 86 -5.31 -8.30 -6.85
C LEU A 86 -6.43 -8.26 -5.81
N ASN A 87 -7.48 -9.06 -6.04
CA ASN A 87 -8.62 -9.15 -5.15
C ASN A 87 -8.46 -10.25 -4.08
N ARG A 88 -7.58 -11.22 -4.32
CA ARG A 88 -7.36 -12.36 -3.42
C ARG A 88 -5.96 -12.93 -3.62
N LEU A 89 -5.31 -13.30 -2.52
CA LEU A 89 -4.06 -14.06 -2.50
C LEU A 89 -4.31 -15.56 -2.50
N THR A 90 -3.36 -16.30 -3.04
CA THR A 90 -3.33 -17.76 -3.06
C THR A 90 -2.02 -18.29 -2.47
N PRO A 91 -2.05 -19.43 -1.74
CA PRO A 91 -3.21 -20.30 -1.47
C PRO A 91 -4.14 -19.74 -0.38
N ALA A 92 -5.43 -20.08 -0.47
CA ALA A 92 -6.45 -19.59 0.46
C ALA A 92 -6.16 -20.01 1.91
N GLU A 93 -5.66 -21.23 2.13
CA GLU A 93 -5.33 -21.76 3.47
C GLU A 93 -4.35 -20.89 4.23
N GLU A 94 -3.45 -20.19 3.51
CA GLU A 94 -2.48 -19.28 4.10
C GLU A 94 -3.07 -17.88 4.28
N PHE A 95 -3.80 -17.36 3.29
CA PHE A 95 -4.15 -15.95 3.21
C PHE A 95 -5.61 -15.63 3.61
N ASP A 96 -6.45 -16.63 3.93
CA ASP A 96 -7.77 -16.40 4.55
C ASP A 96 -7.65 -16.03 6.05
N LYS A 97 -6.45 -16.05 6.57
CA LYS A 97 -6.02 -15.57 7.89
C LYS A 97 -4.89 -14.54 7.74
N PRO A 98 -4.61 -13.70 8.75
CA PRO A 98 -3.50 -12.76 8.68
C PRO A 98 -2.15 -13.49 8.55
N SER A 99 -1.45 -13.29 7.43
CA SER A 99 -0.11 -13.83 7.16
C SER A 99 0.86 -12.68 6.97
N HIS A 100 1.04 -11.92 8.07
CA HIS A 100 1.75 -10.65 8.07
C HIS A 100 3.15 -10.72 7.45
N GLY A 101 3.40 -9.86 6.48
CA GLY A 101 4.69 -9.74 5.79
C GLY A 101 4.92 -10.79 4.69
N ASN A 102 3.99 -11.71 4.44
CA ASN A 102 4.02 -12.65 3.31
C ASN A 102 3.14 -12.14 2.15
N GLY A 103 3.12 -12.83 1.02
CA GLY A 103 2.31 -12.49 -0.16
C GLY A 103 3.05 -11.64 -1.18
N VAL A 104 2.56 -10.43 -1.48
CA VAL A 104 3.09 -9.59 -2.57
C VAL A 104 4.32 -8.80 -2.14
N TRP A 105 5.48 -9.18 -2.65
CA TRP A 105 6.75 -8.47 -2.45
C TRP A 105 7.20 -7.78 -3.73
N ALA A 106 7.64 -6.52 -3.62
CA ALA A 106 8.27 -5.67 -4.63
C ALA A 106 7.84 -5.94 -6.08
N PRO A 107 6.59 -5.64 -6.44
CA PRO A 107 6.07 -5.88 -7.77
C PRO A 107 6.76 -5.00 -8.81
N SER A 108 6.64 -5.41 -10.08
CA SER A 108 6.95 -4.57 -11.22
C SER A 108 5.74 -4.39 -12.11
N ILE A 109 5.57 -3.19 -12.68
CA ILE A 109 4.53 -2.89 -13.65
C ILE A 109 5.15 -2.55 -15.00
N ARG A 110 4.64 -3.16 -16.08
CA ARG A 110 5.08 -2.91 -17.46
C ARG A 110 3.88 -2.76 -18.39
N TYR A 111 4.05 -1.97 -19.42
CA TYR A 111 3.10 -1.87 -20.54
C TYR A 111 3.76 -2.37 -21.80
N HIS A 112 3.17 -3.38 -22.43
CA HIS A 112 3.68 -3.99 -23.65
C HIS A 112 2.53 -4.39 -24.57
N GLN A 113 2.58 -3.98 -25.85
CA GLN A 113 1.60 -4.33 -26.88
C GLN A 113 0.14 -4.12 -26.48
N GLY A 114 -0.16 -2.96 -25.84
CA GLY A 114 -1.54 -2.61 -25.47
C GLY A 114 -2.03 -3.22 -24.16
N MET A 115 -1.16 -3.88 -23.41
CA MET A 115 -1.51 -4.58 -22.17
C MET A 115 -0.58 -4.19 -21.02
N PHE A 116 -1.15 -4.04 -19.83
CA PHE A 116 -0.41 -3.92 -18.59
C PHE A 116 -0.10 -5.29 -18.02
N TYR A 117 1.10 -5.43 -17.49
CA TYR A 117 1.61 -6.62 -16.82
C TYR A 117 2.13 -6.22 -15.44
N ILE A 118 1.72 -6.92 -14.40
CA ILE A 118 2.34 -6.82 -13.08
C ILE A 118 2.89 -8.19 -12.73
N TYR A 119 4.19 -8.22 -12.37
CA TYR A 119 4.86 -9.40 -11.83
C TYR A 119 5.25 -9.14 -10.40
N TRP A 120 5.16 -10.16 -9.56
CA TRP A 120 5.69 -10.10 -8.19
C TRP A 120 6.27 -11.43 -7.78
N GLY A 121 7.18 -11.39 -6.80
CA GLY A 121 7.63 -12.57 -6.08
C GLY A 121 6.79 -12.76 -4.83
N ASP A 122 6.20 -13.93 -4.68
CA ASP A 122 5.80 -14.45 -3.38
C ASP A 122 6.96 -15.33 -2.89
N PRO A 123 7.64 -14.98 -1.78
CA PRO A 123 8.86 -15.67 -1.37
C PRO A 123 8.63 -17.15 -1.02
N ASP A 124 7.41 -17.54 -0.73
CA ASP A 124 7.06 -18.91 -0.34
C ASP A 124 6.51 -19.76 -1.50
N TYR A 125 5.91 -19.12 -2.53
CA TYR A 125 5.19 -19.82 -3.60
C TYR A 125 5.80 -19.62 -4.99
N GLY A 126 6.48 -18.49 -5.26
CA GLY A 126 7.17 -18.26 -6.52
C GLY A 126 6.82 -16.93 -7.20
N VAL A 127 7.02 -16.89 -8.52
CA VAL A 127 6.77 -15.70 -9.33
C VAL A 127 5.37 -15.77 -9.92
N PHE A 128 4.59 -14.74 -9.67
CA PHE A 128 3.24 -14.58 -10.18
C PHE A 128 3.11 -13.38 -11.10
N ARG A 129 2.07 -13.38 -11.95
CA ARG A 129 1.69 -12.23 -12.74
C ARG A 129 0.18 -12.09 -12.88
N VAL A 130 -0.26 -10.85 -13.12
CA VAL A 130 -1.61 -10.49 -13.59
C VAL A 130 -1.49 -9.54 -14.78
N THR A 131 -2.54 -9.47 -15.61
CA THR A 131 -2.59 -8.63 -16.81
C THR A 131 -3.92 -7.91 -16.93
N ALA A 132 -3.91 -6.73 -17.57
CA ALA A 132 -5.12 -5.97 -17.90
C ALA A 132 -4.91 -5.08 -19.11
N THR A 133 -5.96 -4.80 -19.87
CA THR A 133 -5.95 -3.77 -20.91
C THR A 133 -6.23 -2.38 -20.36
N ASN A 134 -6.93 -2.32 -19.21
CA ASN A 134 -7.23 -1.08 -18.48
C ASN A 134 -6.56 -1.15 -17.09
N PRO A 135 -5.74 -0.18 -16.71
CA PRO A 135 -5.04 -0.19 -15.42
C PRO A 135 -5.98 -0.13 -14.21
N ALA A 136 -7.18 0.44 -14.37
CA ALA A 136 -8.23 0.38 -13.34
C ALA A 136 -8.90 -1.00 -13.23
N GLY A 137 -8.57 -1.94 -14.11
CA GLY A 137 -9.14 -3.29 -14.18
C GLY A 137 -10.29 -3.44 -15.19
N PRO A 138 -10.90 -4.63 -15.28
CA PRO A 138 -10.56 -5.80 -14.47
C PRO A 138 -9.20 -6.39 -14.83
N TRP A 139 -8.49 -6.87 -13.82
CA TRP A 139 -7.25 -7.62 -13.97
C TRP A 139 -7.53 -9.12 -14.07
N SER A 140 -6.64 -9.86 -14.72
CA SER A 140 -6.73 -11.33 -14.81
C SER A 140 -6.55 -11.97 -13.43
N GLU A 141 -6.97 -13.22 -13.30
CA GLU A 141 -6.55 -14.06 -12.17
C GLU A 141 -5.02 -14.21 -12.15
N PRO A 142 -4.41 -14.38 -10.95
CA PRO A 142 -2.98 -14.61 -10.82
C PRO A 142 -2.52 -15.88 -11.54
N LEU A 143 -1.51 -15.75 -12.38
CA LEU A 143 -0.81 -16.87 -13.01
C LEU A 143 0.52 -17.09 -12.29
N CYS A 144 0.78 -18.28 -11.74
CA CYS A 144 2.10 -18.67 -11.30
C CYS A 144 2.99 -18.94 -12.52
N VAL A 145 3.94 -18.04 -12.76
CA VAL A 145 4.88 -18.10 -13.90
C VAL A 145 6.03 -19.07 -13.59
N ILE A 146 6.54 -19.00 -12.36
CA ILE A 146 7.65 -19.84 -11.90
C ILE A 146 7.35 -20.28 -10.47
N PRO A 147 6.98 -21.55 -10.24
CA PRO A 147 6.80 -22.07 -8.90
C PRO A 147 8.15 -22.22 -8.19
N GLY A 148 8.20 -22.03 -6.89
CA GLY A 148 9.38 -22.24 -6.06
C GLY A 148 9.54 -21.20 -4.96
N LYS A 149 10.54 -21.40 -4.09
CA LYS A 149 10.78 -20.52 -2.94
C LYS A 149 11.97 -19.60 -3.16
N GLY A 150 11.89 -18.42 -2.55
CA GLY A 150 13.00 -17.49 -2.44
C GLY A 150 13.15 -16.51 -3.59
N MET A 151 12.45 -16.66 -4.70
CA MET A 151 12.45 -15.67 -5.79
C MET A 151 11.63 -14.45 -5.40
N ILE A 152 12.24 -13.27 -5.45
CA ILE A 152 11.63 -12.00 -5.09
C ILE A 152 11.94 -10.93 -6.12
N ASP A 153 11.18 -9.82 -6.10
CA ASP A 153 11.50 -8.57 -6.80
C ASP A 153 11.65 -8.75 -8.31
N THR A 154 10.70 -9.41 -8.92
CA THR A 154 10.79 -9.83 -10.31
C THR A 154 10.42 -8.72 -11.30
N THR A 155 11.20 -8.56 -12.37
CA THR A 155 10.92 -7.59 -13.43
C THR A 155 11.11 -8.19 -14.82
N PRO A 156 10.07 -8.24 -15.66
CA PRO A 156 10.19 -8.65 -17.06
C PRO A 156 10.72 -7.51 -17.93
N LEU A 157 11.40 -7.88 -19.01
CA LEU A 157 11.79 -7.02 -20.11
C LEU A 157 11.48 -7.71 -21.44
N TRP A 158 10.58 -7.16 -22.23
CA TRP A 158 10.41 -7.54 -23.64
C TRP A 158 11.43 -6.78 -24.46
N ASP A 159 12.26 -7.49 -25.19
CA ASP A 159 13.31 -6.95 -26.04
C ASP A 159 12.78 -6.66 -27.45
N ASP A 160 13.56 -5.89 -28.23
CA ASP A 160 13.23 -5.47 -29.59
C ASP A 160 13.13 -6.66 -30.57
N ASP A 161 13.77 -7.78 -30.25
CA ASP A 161 13.73 -9.04 -31.03
C ASP A 161 12.54 -9.95 -30.66
N GLY A 162 11.67 -9.49 -29.74
CA GLY A 162 10.47 -10.22 -29.28
C GLY A 162 10.72 -11.22 -28.16
N ARG A 163 11.96 -11.35 -27.68
CA ARG A 163 12.25 -12.19 -26.49
C ARG A 163 11.81 -11.50 -25.21
N CYS A 164 11.48 -12.28 -24.21
CA CYS A 164 11.15 -11.81 -22.88
C CYS A 164 12.16 -12.32 -21.87
N TYR A 165 12.79 -11.43 -21.13
CA TYR A 165 13.72 -11.75 -20.07
C TYR A 165 13.12 -11.40 -18.72
N LEU A 166 13.44 -12.17 -17.67
CA LEU A 166 13.04 -11.89 -16.30
C LEU A 166 14.27 -11.80 -15.41
N VAL A 167 14.45 -10.67 -14.74
CA VAL A 167 15.42 -10.53 -13.66
C VAL A 167 14.73 -10.73 -12.31
N ASN A 168 15.40 -11.34 -11.34
CA ASN A 168 14.92 -11.46 -9.96
C ASN A 168 16.03 -11.45 -8.93
N GLY A 169 15.71 -11.04 -7.70
CA GLY A 169 16.50 -11.21 -6.50
C GLY A 169 16.13 -12.49 -5.72
N TRP A 170 16.79 -12.71 -4.58
CA TRP A 170 16.62 -13.91 -3.77
C TRP A 170 16.52 -13.57 -2.28
N ALA A 171 15.51 -14.10 -1.60
CA ALA A 171 15.28 -13.91 -0.17
C ALA A 171 16.05 -14.92 0.67
N ASN A 172 17.05 -14.47 1.42
CA ASN A 172 17.88 -15.35 2.27
C ASN A 172 17.05 -16.23 3.22
N SER A 173 15.95 -15.71 3.74
CA SER A 173 15.08 -16.43 4.68
C SER A 173 14.40 -17.66 4.07
N ARG A 174 14.37 -17.82 2.74
CA ARG A 174 13.76 -18.92 2.01
C ARG A 174 14.77 -19.72 1.17
N SER A 175 15.66 -19.02 0.47
CA SER A 175 16.68 -19.63 -0.41
C SER A 175 18.01 -19.96 0.28
N ARG A 176 18.25 -19.40 1.50
CA ARG A 176 19.51 -19.46 2.27
C ARG A 176 20.67 -18.72 1.62
N PHE A 177 20.40 -17.87 0.65
CA PHE A 177 21.35 -16.91 0.07
C PHE A 177 20.62 -15.63 -0.32
N ALA A 178 21.35 -14.54 -0.47
CA ALA A 178 20.85 -13.23 -0.88
C ALA A 178 21.92 -12.47 -1.64
N SER A 179 21.64 -11.23 -2.02
CA SER A 179 22.57 -10.34 -2.73
C SER A 179 23.00 -10.85 -4.11
N VAL A 180 22.21 -11.73 -4.70
CA VAL A 180 22.44 -12.32 -6.01
C VAL A 180 21.27 -11.96 -6.93
N LEU A 181 21.58 -11.49 -8.14
CA LEU A 181 20.59 -11.28 -9.19
C LEU A 181 20.75 -12.34 -10.27
N THR A 182 19.61 -12.88 -10.72
CA THR A 182 19.56 -13.85 -11.81
C THR A 182 18.69 -13.36 -12.93
N VAL A 183 19.06 -13.66 -14.18
CA VAL A 183 18.26 -13.42 -15.38
C VAL A 183 17.97 -14.77 -16.05
N ARG A 184 16.77 -14.92 -16.55
CA ARG A 184 16.33 -16.04 -17.39
C ARG A 184 15.45 -15.55 -18.53
N GLU A 185 15.33 -16.35 -19.56
CA GLU A 185 14.40 -16.10 -20.66
C GLU A 185 13.04 -16.75 -20.36
N LEU A 186 11.99 -16.02 -20.63
CA LEU A 186 10.61 -16.50 -20.64
C LEU A 186 10.15 -16.71 -22.08
N ASP A 187 9.06 -17.44 -22.30
CA ASP A 187 8.38 -17.43 -23.58
C ASP A 187 7.96 -15.98 -23.97
N SER A 188 7.70 -15.74 -25.23
CA SER A 188 7.38 -14.38 -25.75
C SER A 188 6.17 -13.72 -25.09
N GLU A 189 5.27 -14.52 -24.51
CA GLU A 189 4.11 -14.04 -23.76
C GLU A 189 4.45 -13.77 -22.30
N GLY A 190 5.65 -14.13 -21.82
CA GLY A 190 6.08 -13.99 -20.43
C GLY A 190 5.35 -14.90 -19.46
N LYS A 191 4.84 -16.08 -19.91
CA LYS A 191 4.00 -16.98 -19.12
C LYS A 191 4.78 -18.06 -18.38
N ARG A 192 5.95 -18.44 -18.90
CA ARG A 192 6.75 -19.55 -18.36
C ARG A 192 8.23 -19.39 -18.73
N PRO A 193 9.15 -19.90 -17.91
CA PRO A 193 10.56 -19.91 -18.25
C PRO A 193 10.84 -20.90 -19.39
N ILE A 194 11.77 -20.52 -20.28
CA ILE A 194 12.28 -21.36 -21.36
C ILE A 194 13.79 -21.57 -21.26
N SER A 195 14.45 -20.95 -20.27
CA SER A 195 15.86 -21.16 -19.94
C SER A 195 16.08 -21.30 -18.43
N ASP A 196 17.20 -21.84 -18.06
CA ASP A 196 17.70 -21.81 -16.68
C ASP A 196 18.11 -20.39 -16.27
N PRO A 197 18.10 -20.06 -14.96
CA PRO A 197 18.59 -18.80 -14.47
C PRO A 197 20.11 -18.69 -14.56
N VAL A 198 20.59 -17.53 -15.00
CA VAL A 198 22.01 -17.17 -15.04
C VAL A 198 22.28 -16.11 -13.99
N ILE A 199 23.29 -16.29 -13.14
CA ILE A 199 23.74 -15.25 -12.20
C ILE A 199 24.39 -14.14 -13.02
N VAL A 200 23.84 -12.92 -12.91
CA VAL A 200 24.32 -11.73 -13.61
C VAL A 200 25.02 -10.74 -12.68
N PHE A 201 24.78 -10.84 -11.38
CA PHE A 201 25.42 -10.02 -10.36
C PHE A 201 25.47 -10.77 -9.02
N ASP A 202 26.60 -10.66 -8.32
CA ASP A 202 26.79 -11.16 -6.96
C ASP A 202 27.40 -10.05 -6.11
N GLY A 203 26.61 -9.52 -5.17
CA GLY A 203 27.03 -8.49 -4.22
C GLY A 203 27.64 -9.02 -2.93
N ASN A 204 27.71 -10.35 -2.76
CA ASN A 204 28.28 -10.96 -1.56
C ASN A 204 29.77 -10.65 -1.43
N GLY A 205 30.22 -10.36 -0.21
CA GLY A 205 31.61 -9.99 0.05
C GLY A 205 32.02 -8.60 -0.44
N THR A 206 31.08 -7.80 -0.93
CA THR A 206 31.27 -6.41 -1.38
C THR A 206 30.44 -5.43 -0.56
N GLU A 207 30.60 -4.12 -0.83
CA GLU A 207 29.71 -3.08 -0.30
C GLU A 207 28.27 -3.18 -0.81
N ASN A 208 28.04 -3.91 -1.92
CA ASN A 208 26.73 -4.09 -2.54
C ASN A 208 25.93 -5.27 -1.93
N ARG A 209 26.22 -5.64 -0.69
CA ARG A 209 25.41 -6.62 0.05
C ARG A 209 23.94 -6.19 0.11
N THR A 210 23.03 -7.14 0.27
CA THR A 210 21.57 -6.91 0.18
C THR A 210 21.15 -6.28 -1.15
N CYS A 211 21.85 -6.66 -2.25
CA CYS A 211 21.40 -6.30 -3.60
C CYS A 211 20.15 -7.11 -3.93
N GLU A 212 19.05 -6.39 -4.13
CA GLU A 212 17.70 -6.92 -4.37
C GLU A 212 16.90 -5.92 -5.22
N GLY A 213 15.59 -6.04 -5.37
CA GLY A 213 14.74 -5.03 -6.03
C GLY A 213 15.09 -4.67 -7.47
N PRO A 214 15.60 -5.58 -8.33
CA PRO A 214 16.07 -5.19 -9.66
C PRO A 214 14.92 -4.75 -10.54
N LYS A 215 15.09 -3.61 -11.25
CA LYS A 215 14.22 -3.15 -12.32
C LYS A 215 14.98 -3.19 -13.63
N PHE A 216 14.40 -3.85 -14.65
CA PHE A 216 15.07 -4.19 -15.88
C PHE A 216 14.58 -3.28 -17.04
N TYR A 217 15.54 -2.66 -17.74
CA TYR A 217 15.27 -1.73 -18.84
C TYR A 217 16.23 -1.93 -20.00
N LYS A 218 15.87 -1.43 -21.18
CA LYS A 218 16.75 -1.29 -22.35
C LYS A 218 16.74 0.15 -22.82
N ARG A 219 17.95 0.74 -23.02
CA ARG A 219 18.11 2.10 -23.55
C ARG A 219 19.43 2.25 -24.28
N ASP A 220 19.42 2.86 -25.44
CA ASP A 220 20.59 3.20 -26.26
C ASP A 220 21.51 2.00 -26.52
N GLY A 221 20.91 0.82 -26.74
CA GLY A 221 21.62 -0.43 -27.00
C GLY A 221 22.34 -1.01 -25.78
N TRP A 222 21.94 -0.59 -24.56
CA TRP A 222 22.38 -1.16 -23.30
C TRP A 222 21.20 -1.77 -22.54
N TYR A 223 21.43 -2.91 -21.89
CA TYR A 223 20.57 -3.46 -20.87
C TYR A 223 20.94 -2.85 -19.53
N TRP A 224 19.93 -2.35 -18.82
CA TRP A 224 20.10 -1.69 -17.54
C TRP A 224 19.36 -2.45 -16.44
N ILE A 225 20.03 -2.68 -15.33
CA ILE A 225 19.41 -3.13 -14.09
C ILE A 225 19.58 -2.01 -13.06
N MET A 226 18.47 -1.44 -12.61
CA MET A 226 18.42 -0.50 -11.49
C MET A 226 18.06 -1.28 -10.25
N CYS A 227 18.94 -1.34 -9.25
CA CYS A 227 18.68 -2.11 -8.05
C CYS A 227 19.22 -1.44 -6.79
N PRO A 228 18.56 -1.60 -5.63
CA PRO A 228 19.09 -1.17 -4.35
C PRO A 228 20.21 -2.11 -3.85
N ALA A 229 21.03 -1.57 -2.95
CA ALA A 229 21.96 -2.35 -2.12
C ALA A 229 22.14 -1.64 -0.76
N GLY A 230 22.76 -2.29 0.22
CA GLY A 230 23.08 -1.69 1.52
C GLY A 230 21.99 -1.82 2.58
N GLY A 231 20.83 -2.41 2.26
CA GLY A 231 19.68 -2.62 3.16
C GLY A 231 18.76 -1.41 3.30
N VAL A 232 17.53 -1.67 3.79
CA VAL A 232 16.43 -0.69 3.77
C VAL A 232 16.73 0.64 4.48
N PRO A 233 17.25 0.68 5.73
CA PRO A 233 17.45 1.96 6.42
C PRO A 233 18.65 2.77 5.94
N THR A 234 19.63 2.13 5.30
CA THR A 234 20.95 2.71 5.01
C THR A 234 21.38 2.51 3.56
N GLY A 235 20.49 1.97 2.72
CA GLY A 235 20.81 1.58 1.36
C GLY A 235 21.04 2.75 0.40
N PHE A 236 21.40 2.37 -0.81
CA PHE A 236 21.68 3.26 -1.93
C PHE A 236 21.22 2.59 -3.23
N GLN A 237 21.11 3.38 -4.30
CA GLN A 237 20.70 2.90 -5.61
C GLN A 237 21.90 2.64 -6.49
N LEU A 238 21.97 1.42 -7.05
CA LEU A 238 22.89 1.04 -8.12
C LEU A 238 22.21 1.21 -9.48
N ALA A 239 22.98 1.62 -10.48
CA ALA A 239 22.71 1.39 -11.89
C ALA A 239 23.75 0.43 -12.42
N MET A 240 23.31 -0.61 -13.10
CA MET A 240 24.17 -1.59 -13.77
C MET A 240 23.83 -1.62 -15.26
N ARG A 241 24.84 -1.78 -16.13
CA ARG A 241 24.62 -1.87 -17.58
C ARG A 241 25.48 -2.93 -18.24
N ALA A 242 24.96 -3.53 -19.31
CA ALA A 242 25.65 -4.52 -20.12
C ALA A 242 25.22 -4.43 -21.59
N LYS A 243 25.97 -5.06 -22.50
CA LYS A 243 25.59 -5.22 -23.92
C LYS A 243 24.74 -6.46 -24.19
N SER A 244 24.61 -7.32 -23.22
CA SER A 244 23.78 -8.53 -23.24
C SER A 244 22.88 -8.57 -22.01
N PRO A 245 21.67 -9.14 -22.08
CA PRO A 245 20.81 -9.32 -20.89
C PRO A 245 21.46 -10.20 -19.83
N TYR A 246 22.42 -11.03 -20.22
CA TYR A 246 23.19 -11.92 -19.33
C TYR A 246 24.52 -11.34 -18.85
N GLY A 247 24.80 -10.08 -19.14
CA GLY A 247 26.05 -9.41 -18.74
C GLY A 247 27.22 -9.63 -19.70
N PRO A 248 28.46 -9.41 -19.20
CA PRO A 248 28.80 -8.93 -17.87
C PRO A 248 28.32 -7.49 -17.61
N TYR A 249 27.85 -7.25 -16.39
CA TYR A 249 27.38 -5.91 -15.98
C TYR A 249 28.49 -5.12 -15.29
N GLU A 250 28.68 -3.87 -15.68
CA GLU A 250 29.39 -2.85 -14.91
C GLU A 250 28.39 -2.08 -14.05
N SER A 251 28.79 -1.64 -12.86
CA SER A 251 27.89 -0.99 -11.89
C SER A 251 28.44 0.31 -11.35
N LYS A 252 27.53 1.23 -10.97
CA LYS A 252 27.84 2.47 -10.24
C LYS A 252 26.74 2.78 -9.24
N VAL A 253 27.14 3.36 -8.10
CA VAL A 253 26.19 4.00 -7.17
C VAL A 253 25.75 5.32 -7.79
N VAL A 254 24.44 5.50 -7.93
CA VAL A 254 23.83 6.64 -8.65
C VAL A 254 22.95 7.52 -7.78
N LEU A 255 22.57 7.04 -6.57
CA LEU A 255 21.86 7.79 -5.54
C LEU A 255 22.21 7.23 -4.17
N ALA A 256 22.53 8.10 -3.23
CA ALA A 256 22.72 7.76 -1.81
C ALA A 256 22.27 8.93 -0.94
N GLN A 257 22.06 8.70 0.35
CA GLN A 257 21.61 9.72 1.31
C GLN A 257 22.46 10.99 1.28
N GLY A 258 23.78 10.84 1.21
CA GLY A 258 24.70 11.97 1.29
C GLY A 258 24.50 12.80 2.54
N THR A 259 24.30 14.09 2.36
CA THR A 259 24.09 15.07 3.45
C THR A 259 22.61 15.31 3.79
N THR A 260 21.69 14.59 3.15
CA THR A 260 20.25 14.83 3.28
C THR A 260 19.61 14.03 4.43
N ALA A 261 18.39 14.40 4.80
CA ALA A 261 17.58 13.66 5.78
C ALA A 261 16.87 12.44 5.18
N VAL A 262 17.00 12.17 3.87
CA VAL A 262 16.36 11.05 3.21
C VAL A 262 17.25 9.83 3.35
N ASN A 263 17.02 9.03 4.39
CA ASN A 263 17.77 7.81 4.65
C ASN A 263 17.44 6.72 3.63
N GLY A 264 18.43 5.90 3.30
CA GLY A 264 18.29 4.75 2.42
C GLY A 264 17.51 5.01 1.13
N PRO A 265 17.84 6.04 0.31
CA PRO A 265 17.07 6.37 -0.90
C PRO A 265 17.34 5.32 -1.97
N HIS A 266 16.45 4.35 -2.12
CA HIS A 266 16.65 3.24 -3.03
C HIS A 266 15.36 2.55 -3.41
N GLN A 267 15.44 1.58 -4.32
CA GLN A 267 14.38 0.70 -4.82
C GLN A 267 13.18 1.46 -5.36
N GLY A 268 13.08 1.49 -6.69
CA GLY A 268 12.01 2.20 -7.36
C GLY A 268 12.07 2.08 -8.88
N GLY A 269 11.25 2.86 -9.56
CA GLY A 269 11.09 2.84 -11.00
C GLY A 269 11.72 4.06 -11.69
N TRP A 270 12.46 3.82 -12.76
CA TRP A 270 12.91 4.86 -13.68
C TRP A 270 11.87 5.14 -14.75
N VAL A 271 11.66 6.41 -15.05
CA VAL A 271 10.71 6.91 -16.04
C VAL A 271 11.44 7.80 -17.06
N HIS A 272 11.20 7.54 -18.35
CA HIS A 272 11.48 8.49 -19.42
C HIS A 272 10.16 9.10 -19.89
N THR A 273 10.00 10.42 -19.76
CA THR A 273 8.74 11.10 -20.08
C THR A 273 8.64 11.41 -21.56
N SER A 274 7.43 11.59 -22.07
CA SER A 274 7.17 12.06 -23.45
C SER A 274 7.79 13.43 -23.74
N GLN A 275 8.12 14.21 -22.70
CA GLN A 275 8.79 15.51 -22.79
C GLN A 275 10.32 15.40 -22.78
N GLY A 276 10.88 14.18 -22.85
CA GLY A 276 12.30 13.92 -22.94
C GLY A 276 13.05 14.12 -21.61
N GLU A 277 12.38 14.02 -20.49
CA GLU A 277 13.00 14.09 -19.17
C GLU A 277 13.04 12.69 -18.53
N ASP A 278 14.08 12.46 -17.73
CA ASP A 278 14.23 11.24 -16.95
C ASP A 278 14.00 11.52 -15.46
N TRP A 279 13.23 10.63 -14.81
CA TRP A 279 12.87 10.73 -13.41
C TRP A 279 12.96 9.36 -12.73
N PHE A 280 13.16 9.37 -11.42
CA PHE A 280 13.24 8.16 -10.62
C PHE A 280 12.34 8.28 -9.38
N LEU A 281 11.36 7.38 -9.25
CA LEU A 281 10.60 7.20 -8.02
C LEU A 281 11.32 6.17 -7.16
N HIS A 282 11.43 6.46 -5.85
CA HIS A 282 12.00 5.52 -4.88
C HIS A 282 11.31 5.70 -3.54
N PHE A 283 11.53 4.80 -2.60
CA PHE A 283 11.02 4.99 -1.27
C PHE A 283 12.10 5.49 -0.27
N GLN A 284 11.61 6.06 0.82
CA GLN A 284 12.33 6.27 2.07
C GLN A 284 11.60 5.50 3.18
N ASP A 285 12.32 4.75 4.01
CA ASP A 285 11.77 4.13 5.21
C ASP A 285 11.61 5.18 6.33
N LYS A 286 10.36 5.47 6.69
CA LYS A 286 9.99 6.45 7.73
C LYS A 286 9.41 5.77 8.97
N GLU A 287 10.02 4.67 9.39
CA GLU A 287 9.65 3.96 10.62
C GLU A 287 8.14 3.64 10.68
N CYS A 288 7.42 4.13 11.69
CA CYS A 288 5.99 3.84 11.86
C CYS A 288 5.09 4.31 10.70
N TYR A 289 5.54 5.25 9.89
CA TYR A 289 4.80 5.71 8.71
C TYR A 289 5.01 4.82 7.48
N GLY A 290 5.96 3.88 7.56
CA GLY A 290 6.31 2.97 6.48
C GLY A 290 7.16 3.62 5.40
N ARG A 291 7.07 3.10 4.18
CA ARG A 291 7.94 3.47 3.06
C ARG A 291 7.25 4.46 2.14
N VAL A 292 7.55 5.75 2.36
CA VAL A 292 6.98 6.88 1.61
C VAL A 292 7.71 7.08 0.28
N VAL A 293 7.02 7.58 -0.75
CA VAL A 293 7.54 7.67 -2.11
C VAL A 293 8.10 9.05 -2.42
N HIS A 294 9.33 9.08 -2.89
CA HIS A 294 10.04 10.26 -3.36
C HIS A 294 10.19 10.26 -4.88
N LEU A 295 10.29 11.46 -5.47
CA LEU A 295 10.59 11.66 -6.88
C LEU A 295 11.93 12.40 -7.01
N GLN A 296 12.84 11.86 -7.83
CA GLN A 296 14.14 12.47 -8.11
C GLN A 296 14.31 12.77 -9.59
N PRO A 297 14.87 13.93 -9.96
CA PRO A 297 15.32 14.16 -11.33
C PRO A 297 16.48 13.22 -11.67
N VAL A 298 16.58 12.79 -12.93
CA VAL A 298 17.72 12.00 -13.42
C VAL A 298 18.45 12.78 -14.51
N THR A 299 19.76 12.93 -14.34
CA THR A 299 20.65 13.55 -15.32
C THR A 299 21.64 12.53 -15.83
N TRP A 300 21.86 12.46 -17.13
CA TRP A 300 22.84 11.56 -17.73
C TRP A 300 24.21 12.24 -17.84
N LYS A 301 25.23 11.59 -17.26
CA LYS A 301 26.61 12.03 -17.26
C LYS A 301 27.50 10.87 -17.73
N ASP A 302 28.28 11.06 -18.80
CA ASP A 302 29.15 10.02 -19.38
C ASP A 302 28.40 8.69 -19.63
N ASN A 303 27.15 8.80 -20.12
CA ASN A 303 26.23 7.68 -20.34
C ASN A 303 25.90 6.88 -19.06
N TRP A 304 25.90 7.53 -17.88
CA TRP A 304 25.41 6.98 -16.62
C TRP A 304 24.35 7.88 -16.02
N PRO A 305 23.28 7.31 -15.42
CA PRO A 305 22.30 8.13 -14.72
C PRO A 305 22.89 8.65 -13.41
N VAL A 306 22.57 9.89 -13.06
CA VAL A 306 22.79 10.50 -11.75
C VAL A 306 21.42 10.92 -11.25
N MET A 307 20.99 10.36 -10.12
CA MET A 307 19.65 10.60 -9.58
C MET A 307 19.69 11.66 -8.47
N GLY A 308 18.75 12.60 -8.47
CA GLY A 308 18.72 13.72 -7.53
C GLY A 308 19.68 14.84 -7.90
N LYS A 309 20.28 15.47 -6.90
CA LYS A 309 21.25 16.56 -7.06
C LYS A 309 22.56 16.02 -7.62
N VAL A 310 22.97 16.54 -8.78
CA VAL A 310 24.20 16.14 -9.46
C VAL A 310 25.43 16.57 -8.63
N PRO A 311 26.34 15.66 -8.26
CA PRO A 311 27.55 16.02 -7.53
C PRO A 311 28.57 16.72 -8.46
N ALA A 312 29.46 17.52 -7.89
CA ALA A 312 30.55 18.15 -8.63
C ALA A 312 31.51 17.11 -9.23
N LYS A 313 31.74 16.00 -8.54
CA LYS A 313 32.55 14.85 -9.01
C LYS A 313 31.79 13.55 -8.78
N GLY A 314 32.06 12.55 -9.64
CA GLY A 314 31.43 11.23 -9.54
C GLY A 314 30.02 11.16 -10.11
N TYR A 315 29.29 10.10 -9.76
CA TYR A 315 27.97 9.75 -10.29
C TYR A 315 26.91 9.54 -9.18
N CYS A 316 27.30 9.55 -7.91
CA CYS A 316 26.38 9.37 -6.80
C CYS A 316 25.67 10.69 -6.50
N GLY A 317 24.41 10.80 -6.88
CA GLY A 317 23.57 11.94 -6.56
C GLY A 317 23.04 11.87 -5.13
N GLU A 318 22.45 12.98 -4.67
CA GLU A 318 21.77 13.10 -3.38
C GLU A 318 20.29 13.44 -3.60
N PRO A 319 19.36 12.94 -2.76
CA PRO A 319 17.94 13.26 -2.87
C PRO A 319 17.66 14.76 -2.83
N VAL A 320 16.73 15.23 -3.68
CA VAL A 320 16.17 16.57 -3.57
C VAL A 320 14.91 16.52 -2.69
N ILE A 321 14.73 17.54 -1.87
CA ILE A 321 13.51 17.72 -1.04
C ILE A 321 12.48 18.54 -1.81
N THR A 322 12.87 19.68 -2.34
CA THR A 322 12.04 20.52 -3.19
C THR A 322 12.69 20.68 -4.56
N TRP A 323 11.90 20.51 -5.62
CA TRP A 323 12.39 20.61 -7.00
C TRP A 323 11.29 21.12 -7.93
N ARG A 324 11.67 21.52 -9.16
CA ARG A 324 10.69 21.81 -10.21
C ARG A 324 9.91 20.55 -10.57
N LYS A 325 8.64 20.69 -10.91
CA LYS A 325 7.84 19.57 -11.41
C LYS A 325 8.35 19.08 -12.80
N PRO A 326 8.10 17.82 -13.15
CA PRO A 326 8.27 17.32 -14.51
C PRO A 326 7.50 18.19 -15.51
N LYS A 327 8.05 18.33 -16.71
CA LYS A 327 7.32 18.97 -17.81
C LYS A 327 6.14 18.10 -18.24
N THR A 328 5.03 18.74 -18.55
CA THR A 328 3.79 18.09 -19.01
C THR A 328 3.28 18.72 -20.30
N ALA A 329 2.52 17.96 -21.10
CA ALA A 329 1.91 18.44 -22.34
C ALA A 329 0.80 19.49 -22.10
N GLY A 330 0.27 19.59 -20.88
CA GLY A 330 -0.82 20.50 -20.51
C GLY A 330 -0.89 20.75 -19.01
N ASN A 331 -1.90 21.48 -18.59
CA ASN A 331 -2.13 21.72 -17.18
C ASN A 331 -2.58 20.44 -16.46
N VAL A 332 -1.88 20.09 -15.39
CA VAL A 332 -2.23 18.97 -14.52
C VAL A 332 -2.96 19.49 -13.29
N GLN A 333 -4.03 18.82 -12.94
CA GLN A 333 -4.81 19.16 -11.76
C GLN A 333 -4.19 18.55 -10.52
N VAL A 334 -4.26 19.28 -9.40
CA VAL A 334 -3.78 18.79 -8.11
C VAL A 334 -4.76 17.75 -7.59
N VAL A 335 -4.27 16.52 -7.44
CA VAL A 335 -5.00 15.39 -6.88
C VAL A 335 -4.11 14.64 -5.90
N ASN A 336 -4.73 13.98 -4.90
CA ASN A 336 -4.02 13.16 -3.92
C ASN A 336 -4.76 11.82 -3.75
N PRO A 337 -4.10 10.77 -3.23
CA PRO A 337 -4.78 9.56 -2.80
C PRO A 337 -5.89 9.88 -1.80
N VAL A 338 -7.05 9.27 -1.99
CA VAL A 338 -8.20 9.45 -1.08
C VAL A 338 -7.85 8.87 0.28
N GLU A 339 -8.23 9.57 1.35
CA GLU A 339 -7.95 9.19 2.74
C GLU A 339 -9.19 9.28 3.66
N SER A 340 -10.25 10.00 3.23
CA SER A 340 -11.53 10.07 3.92
C SER A 340 -12.61 9.28 3.18
N ASP A 341 -13.64 8.81 3.89
CA ASP A 341 -14.73 8.05 3.30
C ASP A 341 -16.05 8.40 4.02
N GLU A 342 -17.04 8.80 3.27
CA GLU A 342 -18.40 9.06 3.76
C GLU A 342 -19.28 7.81 3.68
N PHE A 343 -18.76 6.69 3.16
CA PHE A 343 -19.44 5.41 2.96
C PHE A 343 -20.80 5.47 2.23
N ASN A 344 -21.02 6.52 1.45
CA ASN A 344 -22.25 6.75 0.69
C ASN A 344 -22.29 5.97 -0.64
N GLU A 345 -21.14 5.45 -1.06
CA GLU A 345 -21.02 4.72 -2.32
C GLU A 345 -21.33 3.22 -2.12
N PRO A 346 -21.79 2.52 -3.18
CA PRO A 346 -22.10 1.09 -3.10
C PRO A 346 -20.85 0.20 -2.97
N ARG A 347 -19.67 0.79 -2.96
CA ARG A 347 -18.38 0.11 -2.81
C ARG A 347 -17.53 0.85 -1.80
N LEU A 348 -16.69 0.10 -1.12
CA LEU A 348 -15.67 0.62 -0.22
C LEU A 348 -14.65 1.47 -1.01
N GLY A 349 -14.20 2.58 -0.43
CA GLY A 349 -13.16 3.42 -1.02
C GLY A 349 -11.86 2.65 -1.26
N LEU A 350 -11.12 3.04 -2.29
CA LEU A 350 -9.91 2.32 -2.73
C LEU A 350 -8.73 2.40 -1.73
N GLN A 351 -8.78 3.28 -0.73
CA GLN A 351 -7.78 3.38 0.34
C GLN A 351 -7.87 2.23 1.36
N TRP A 352 -8.98 1.52 1.41
CA TRP A 352 -9.23 0.50 2.42
C TRP A 352 -8.66 -0.86 2.05
N GLN A 353 -8.12 -1.55 3.05
CA GLN A 353 -7.60 -2.90 2.93
C GLN A 353 -7.95 -3.74 4.17
N TRP A 354 -8.14 -5.04 3.96
CA TRP A 354 -8.24 -6.04 5.01
C TRP A 354 -6.88 -6.68 5.30
N HIS A 355 -6.71 -7.26 6.48
CA HIS A 355 -5.47 -7.96 6.85
C HIS A 355 -5.38 -9.42 6.39
N ALA A 356 -6.35 -9.88 5.62
CA ALA A 356 -6.42 -11.21 5.01
C ALA A 356 -7.28 -11.14 3.75
N ASN A 357 -7.43 -12.26 3.05
CA ASN A 357 -8.42 -12.38 1.99
C ASN A 357 -9.80 -11.97 2.48
N TYR A 358 -10.47 -11.12 1.72
CA TYR A 358 -11.81 -10.67 2.07
C TYR A 358 -12.81 -11.83 2.09
N ASP A 359 -13.59 -11.91 3.16
CA ASP A 359 -14.80 -12.73 3.28
C ASP A 359 -16.01 -11.80 3.37
N GLN A 360 -17.09 -12.09 2.63
CA GLN A 360 -18.35 -11.34 2.67
C GLN A 360 -18.94 -11.22 4.10
N LYS A 361 -18.51 -12.07 5.02
CA LYS A 361 -18.86 -12.00 6.43
C LYS A 361 -18.12 -10.90 7.20
N PHE A 362 -17.12 -10.24 6.62
CA PHE A 362 -16.38 -9.17 7.30
C PHE A 362 -17.19 -7.89 7.35
N GLY A 363 -17.77 -7.49 6.23
CA GLY A 363 -18.54 -6.25 6.17
C GLY A 363 -19.12 -5.97 4.79
N MET A 364 -19.98 -4.97 4.72
CA MET A 364 -20.66 -4.57 3.49
C MET A 364 -21.19 -3.14 3.59
N PRO A 365 -21.34 -2.41 2.47
CA PRO A 365 -22.08 -1.15 2.45
C PRO A 365 -23.57 -1.43 2.76
N THR A 366 -24.20 -0.48 3.44
CA THR A 366 -25.64 -0.56 3.74
C THR A 366 -26.44 0.40 2.86
N ALA A 367 -27.74 0.19 2.76
CA ALA A 367 -28.63 1.10 2.05
C ALA A 367 -28.81 2.48 2.75
N PHE A 368 -28.24 2.66 3.93
CA PHE A 368 -28.35 3.88 4.73
C PHE A 368 -27.10 4.77 4.64
N GLY A 369 -26.20 4.52 3.68
CA GLY A 369 -24.95 5.29 3.54
C GLY A 369 -23.99 5.06 4.70
N THR A 370 -23.88 3.82 5.17
CA THR A 370 -22.89 3.41 6.18
C THR A 370 -22.15 2.17 5.71
N TYR A 371 -20.96 1.95 6.24
CA TYR A 371 -20.26 0.67 6.06
C TYR A 371 -20.38 -0.17 7.33
N ARG A 372 -20.94 -1.37 7.17
CA ARG A 372 -21.14 -2.33 8.26
C ARG A 372 -19.96 -3.27 8.36
N ILE A 373 -19.38 -3.40 9.57
CA ILE A 373 -18.38 -4.41 9.89
C ILE A 373 -18.97 -5.33 10.96
N TYR A 374 -19.07 -6.61 10.62
CA TYR A 374 -19.59 -7.62 11.54
C TYR A 374 -18.52 -8.04 12.54
N THR A 375 -18.95 -8.34 13.79
CA THR A 375 -18.05 -8.91 14.78
C THR A 375 -17.49 -10.25 14.27
N HIS A 376 -16.16 -10.37 14.22
CA HIS A 376 -15.47 -11.59 13.86
C HIS A 376 -15.22 -12.42 15.12
N LYS A 377 -15.57 -13.69 15.04
CA LYS A 377 -15.37 -14.62 16.14
C LYS A 377 -13.89 -14.95 16.29
N VAL A 378 -13.31 -14.56 17.43
CA VAL A 378 -11.92 -14.91 17.75
C VAL A 378 -11.80 -16.33 18.27
N SER A 379 -10.58 -16.89 18.22
CA SER A 379 -10.30 -18.23 18.77
C SER A 379 -10.38 -18.25 20.30
N GLU A 380 -10.46 -19.44 20.88
CA GLU A 380 -10.37 -19.61 22.34
C GLU A 380 -8.98 -19.23 22.88
N GLN A 381 -7.96 -19.32 22.04
CA GLN A 381 -6.57 -18.93 22.32
C GLN A 381 -6.26 -17.49 21.93
N TYR A 382 -7.28 -16.68 21.65
CA TYR A 382 -7.09 -15.29 21.25
C TYR A 382 -6.21 -14.52 22.22
N ALA A 383 -5.10 -14.00 21.70
CA ALA A 383 -4.17 -13.18 22.47
C ALA A 383 -4.36 -11.68 22.18
N ASN A 384 -4.50 -11.32 20.89
CA ASN A 384 -4.55 -9.94 20.47
C ASN A 384 -5.04 -9.79 18.99
N LEU A 385 -5.21 -8.56 18.53
CA LEU A 385 -5.73 -8.24 17.19
C LEU A 385 -4.81 -8.63 16.03
N TRP A 386 -3.57 -9.04 16.28
CA TRP A 386 -2.66 -9.52 15.22
C TRP A 386 -3.21 -10.73 14.47
N GLU A 387 -4.05 -11.52 15.12
CA GLU A 387 -4.66 -12.72 14.57
C GLU A 387 -6.00 -12.46 13.84
N VAL A 388 -6.48 -11.21 13.83
CA VAL A 388 -7.83 -10.87 13.37
C VAL A 388 -7.84 -10.47 11.89
N PRO A 389 -8.57 -11.19 11.03
CA PRO A 389 -8.56 -10.94 9.58
C PRO A 389 -9.42 -9.73 9.15
N ASN A 390 -10.48 -9.42 9.88
CA ASN A 390 -11.47 -8.40 9.50
C ASN A 390 -11.16 -6.99 10.07
N LEU A 391 -9.89 -6.66 10.21
CA LEU A 391 -9.48 -5.28 10.48
C LEU A 391 -9.56 -4.48 9.17
N LEU A 392 -10.45 -3.48 9.13
CA LEU A 392 -10.59 -2.58 7.98
C LEU A 392 -9.68 -1.37 8.17
N LEU A 393 -8.56 -1.35 7.47
CA LEU A 393 -7.48 -0.40 7.71
C LEU A 393 -7.08 0.34 6.44
N GLN A 394 -6.59 1.56 6.62
CA GLN A 394 -5.89 2.31 5.58
C GLN A 394 -4.50 2.76 6.06
N LYS A 395 -3.63 3.10 5.10
CA LYS A 395 -2.29 3.64 5.37
C LYS A 395 -2.40 4.97 6.10
N THR A 396 -1.43 5.30 6.97
CA THR A 396 -1.30 6.67 7.50
C THR A 396 -0.98 7.62 6.35
N PRO A 397 -1.74 8.72 6.16
CA PRO A 397 -1.62 9.57 4.97
C PRO A 397 -0.61 10.72 5.13
N ALA A 398 -0.09 10.92 6.32
CA ALA A 398 0.87 11.99 6.66
C ALA A 398 1.52 11.73 8.03
N ASP A 399 2.53 12.54 8.36
CA ASP A 399 3.19 12.50 9.68
C ASP A 399 2.27 13.06 10.78
N ASN A 400 1.42 14.00 10.42
CA ASN A 400 0.49 14.67 11.33
C ASN A 400 -0.91 14.66 10.73
N PHE A 401 -1.85 14.02 11.41
CA PHE A 401 -3.25 13.98 11.01
C PHE A 401 -4.17 13.62 12.18
N THR A 402 -5.45 13.86 12.01
CA THR A 402 -6.50 13.44 12.92
C THR A 402 -7.49 12.54 12.16
N ALA A 403 -7.63 11.28 12.58
CA ALA A 403 -8.69 10.41 12.08
C ALA A 403 -9.88 10.44 13.04
N THR A 404 -11.07 10.72 12.51
CA THR A 404 -12.32 10.75 13.27
C THR A 404 -13.36 9.91 12.55
N THR A 405 -14.15 9.16 13.31
CA THR A 405 -15.26 8.36 12.78
C THR A 405 -16.49 8.48 13.69
N ARG A 406 -17.67 8.42 13.10
CA ARG A 406 -18.92 8.21 13.80
C ARG A 406 -19.33 6.76 13.63
N LEU A 407 -19.53 6.06 14.74
CA LEU A 407 -19.92 4.66 14.80
C LEU A 407 -21.25 4.48 15.51
N ARG A 408 -22.08 3.57 14.99
CA ARG A 408 -23.13 2.91 15.76
C ARG A 408 -22.73 1.47 16.01
N PHE A 409 -22.45 1.14 17.27
CA PHE A 409 -22.19 -0.25 17.66
C PHE A 409 -23.50 -0.92 18.08
N THR A 410 -23.91 -1.94 17.34
CA THR A 410 -25.05 -2.81 17.64
C THR A 410 -24.55 -4.12 18.20
N SER A 411 -24.82 -4.38 19.47
CA SER A 411 -24.36 -5.60 20.13
C SER A 411 -25.53 -6.50 20.56
N LYS A 412 -25.41 -7.78 20.28
CA LYS A 412 -26.40 -8.81 20.58
C LYS A 412 -25.99 -9.73 21.73
N ALA A 413 -24.73 -9.71 22.14
CA ALA A 413 -24.20 -10.55 23.19
C ALA A 413 -23.10 -9.84 23.98
N ASP A 414 -22.93 -10.24 25.24
CA ASP A 414 -21.84 -9.72 26.07
C ASP A 414 -20.46 -10.03 25.49
N ASN A 415 -19.52 -9.13 25.77
CA ASN A 415 -18.14 -9.17 25.34
C ASN A 415 -17.89 -8.98 23.83
N GLN A 416 -18.91 -8.62 23.04
CA GLN A 416 -18.67 -8.08 21.70
C GLN A 416 -18.00 -6.72 21.79
N VAL A 417 -17.03 -6.47 20.91
CA VAL A 417 -16.17 -5.28 20.91
C VAL A 417 -16.14 -4.67 19.51
N GLY A 418 -16.18 -3.35 19.42
CA GLY A 418 -15.99 -2.62 18.17
C GLY A 418 -15.38 -1.25 18.40
N GLY A 419 -14.60 -0.74 17.45
CA GLY A 419 -13.95 0.56 17.64
C GLY A 419 -12.96 0.98 16.56
N LEU A 420 -12.18 2.00 16.93
CA LEU A 420 -11.12 2.65 16.14
C LEU A 420 -9.75 2.18 16.64
N LEU A 421 -8.82 1.89 15.71
CA LEU A 421 -7.47 1.44 16.08
C LEU A 421 -6.39 2.06 15.21
N VAL A 422 -5.15 2.06 15.74
CA VAL A 422 -3.91 2.21 15.00
C VAL A 422 -3.11 0.93 15.17
N MET A 423 -2.86 0.23 14.05
CA MET A 423 -2.29 -1.11 14.01
C MET A 423 -0.86 -1.09 13.50
N GLY A 424 0.06 -1.62 14.28
CA GLY A 424 1.44 -1.93 13.96
C GLY A 424 1.90 -3.16 14.74
N LEU A 425 3.20 -3.37 14.88
CA LEU A 425 3.77 -4.39 15.80
C LEU A 425 3.37 -4.11 17.25
N ASP A 426 3.25 -2.83 17.60
CA ASP A 426 2.49 -2.35 18.75
C ASP A 426 1.20 -1.73 18.23
N TYR A 427 0.07 -1.95 18.89
CA TYR A 427 -1.17 -1.31 18.50
C TYR A 427 -1.94 -0.72 19.68
N PHE A 428 -2.82 0.22 19.33
CA PHE A 428 -3.64 0.96 20.27
C PHE A 428 -5.05 1.10 19.70
N ALA A 429 -6.07 0.84 20.52
CA ALA A 429 -7.45 0.94 20.10
C ALA A 429 -8.32 1.59 21.16
N LEU A 430 -9.30 2.39 20.71
CA LEU A 430 -10.38 2.90 21.53
C LEU A 430 -11.67 2.18 21.11
N THR A 431 -12.20 1.37 22.02
CA THR A 431 -13.26 0.41 21.72
C THR A 431 -14.46 0.54 22.64
N LEU A 432 -15.62 0.12 22.17
CA LEU A 432 -16.79 -0.18 22.97
C LEU A 432 -16.88 -1.68 23.18
N LYS A 433 -17.08 -2.11 24.44
CA LYS A 433 -17.36 -3.49 24.83
C LYS A 433 -18.70 -3.57 25.52
N ARG A 434 -19.58 -4.47 25.08
CA ARG A 434 -20.85 -4.72 25.78
C ARG A 434 -20.64 -5.53 27.04
N VAL A 435 -21.25 -5.11 28.15
CA VAL A 435 -21.36 -5.86 29.41
C VAL A 435 -22.77 -5.64 29.97
N GLY A 436 -23.60 -6.67 29.94
CA GLY A 436 -25.01 -6.60 30.34
C GLY A 436 -25.80 -5.58 29.48
N ASP A 437 -26.38 -4.60 30.15
CA ASP A 437 -27.14 -3.48 29.54
C ASP A 437 -26.29 -2.22 29.29
N LYS A 438 -24.97 -2.27 29.45
CA LYS A 438 -24.05 -1.13 29.33
C LYS A 438 -22.99 -1.38 28.26
N PHE A 439 -22.33 -0.28 27.88
CA PHE A 439 -21.10 -0.31 27.10
C PHE A 439 -19.94 0.25 27.91
N LEU A 440 -18.86 -0.51 27.97
CA LEU A 440 -17.58 -0.03 28.50
C LEU A 440 -16.80 0.59 27.35
N LEU A 441 -16.44 1.86 27.47
CA LEU A 441 -15.45 2.49 26.62
C LEU A 441 -14.07 2.10 27.14
N GLN A 442 -13.28 1.44 26.32
CA GLN A 442 -12.01 0.87 26.72
C GLN A 442 -10.87 1.35 25.81
N LEU A 443 -9.76 1.69 26.44
CA LEU A 443 -8.49 1.87 25.77
C LEU A 443 -7.74 0.54 25.85
N VAL A 444 -7.42 0.00 24.68
CA VAL A 444 -6.69 -1.26 24.51
C VAL A 444 -5.28 -0.93 24.00
N THR A 445 -4.28 -1.52 24.63
CA THR A 445 -2.89 -1.41 24.20
C THR A 445 -2.26 -2.80 24.12
N CYS A 446 -1.47 -3.03 23.09
CA CYS A 446 -0.70 -4.26 22.93
C CYS A 446 0.69 -3.92 22.38
N LYS A 447 1.74 -4.34 23.08
CA LYS A 447 3.12 -4.21 22.63
C LYS A 447 3.62 -5.55 22.13
N SER A 448 4.36 -5.53 21.01
CA SER A 448 4.88 -6.74 20.38
C SER A 448 3.77 -7.77 20.12
N ALA A 449 2.70 -7.32 19.47
CA ALA A 449 1.53 -8.15 19.14
C ALA A 449 1.91 -9.36 18.29
N ASP A 450 2.92 -9.22 17.44
CA ASP A 450 3.52 -10.30 16.63
C ASP A 450 4.14 -11.44 17.45
N LYS A 451 4.32 -11.25 18.75
CA LYS A 451 4.82 -12.26 19.69
C LYS A 451 3.71 -12.93 20.50
N GLY A 452 2.45 -12.67 20.17
CA GLY A 452 1.31 -13.19 20.94
C GLY A 452 1.16 -12.55 22.33
N THR A 453 1.69 -11.35 22.54
CA THR A 453 1.54 -10.63 23.81
C THR A 453 0.07 -10.31 24.08
N PRO A 454 -0.46 -10.58 25.28
CA PRO A 454 -1.83 -10.23 25.62
C PRO A 454 -2.09 -8.73 25.65
N GLU A 455 -3.32 -8.36 25.33
CA GLU A 455 -3.80 -6.98 25.44
C GLU A 455 -3.83 -6.49 26.89
N GLN A 456 -3.50 -5.20 27.05
CA GLN A 456 -3.77 -4.46 28.29
C GLN A 456 -4.99 -3.57 28.06
N VAL A 457 -6.00 -3.70 28.90
CA VAL A 457 -7.30 -3.02 28.74
C VAL A 457 -7.57 -2.11 29.92
N THR A 458 -7.84 -0.85 29.67
CA THR A 458 -8.24 0.16 30.66
C THR A 458 -9.64 0.67 30.36
N THR A 459 -10.58 0.53 31.28
CA THR A 459 -11.92 1.12 31.12
C THR A 459 -11.87 2.62 31.42
N ILE A 460 -12.26 3.41 30.44
CA ILE A 460 -12.28 4.88 30.49
C ILE A 460 -13.61 5.40 30.99
N ALA A 461 -14.71 4.78 30.54
CA ALA A 461 -16.07 5.19 30.93
C ALA A 461 -17.05 4.02 30.81
N THR A 462 -18.14 4.09 31.57
CA THR A 462 -19.32 3.24 31.41
C THR A 462 -20.43 4.07 30.80
N LEU A 463 -20.95 3.64 29.66
CA LEU A 463 -21.90 4.38 28.86
C LEU A 463 -23.25 3.65 28.79
N ASN A 464 -24.35 4.42 28.90
CA ASN A 464 -25.67 3.87 28.63
C ASN A 464 -25.86 3.62 27.13
N PRO A 465 -26.71 2.66 26.74
CA PRO A 465 -27.16 2.54 25.35
C PRO A 465 -27.74 3.85 24.84
N THR A 466 -27.67 4.04 23.53
CA THR A 466 -28.41 5.10 22.85
C THR A 466 -29.86 4.64 22.70
N GLU A 467 -30.83 5.44 23.12
CA GLU A 467 -32.24 5.19 22.87
C GLU A 467 -32.48 5.22 21.35
N VAL A 468 -33.21 4.22 20.86
CA VAL A 468 -33.53 4.08 19.44
C VAL A 468 -35.02 4.28 19.28
N ASP A 469 -35.44 5.05 18.31
CA ASP A 469 -36.86 5.21 17.96
C ASP A 469 -37.46 3.83 17.61
N LYS A 470 -38.72 3.61 17.98
CA LYS A 470 -39.45 2.33 17.83
C LYS A 470 -39.51 1.76 16.40
N ILE A 471 -38.99 2.49 15.41
CA ILE A 471 -38.94 2.11 14.00
C ILE A 471 -37.65 1.30 13.68
N ASP A 472 -36.63 1.35 14.53
CA ASP A 472 -35.37 0.65 14.31
C ASP A 472 -35.48 -0.80 14.83
N TYR A 473 -36.02 -1.68 14.02
CA TYR A 473 -36.28 -3.12 14.33
C TYR A 473 -35.02 -3.96 14.50
N GLN A 474 -33.88 -3.36 14.82
CA GLN A 474 -32.62 -4.10 14.98
C GLN A 474 -32.54 -4.74 16.38
N PRO A 475 -32.41 -6.09 16.47
CA PRO A 475 -32.28 -6.73 17.77
C PRO A 475 -30.92 -6.43 18.41
N GLY A 476 -30.91 -6.08 19.67
CA GLY A 476 -29.71 -5.78 20.44
C GLY A 476 -29.76 -4.43 21.13
N ILE A 477 -28.68 -4.06 21.78
CA ILE A 477 -28.48 -2.72 22.32
C ILE A 477 -27.51 -1.94 21.46
N HIS A 478 -27.72 -0.64 21.34
CA HIS A 478 -26.98 0.23 20.44
C HIS A 478 -26.24 1.32 21.20
N LYS A 479 -25.08 1.72 20.68
CA LYS A 479 -24.35 2.90 21.13
C LYS A 479 -23.83 3.70 19.97
N ASP A 480 -24.28 4.94 19.85
CA ASP A 480 -23.70 5.94 18.97
C ASP A 480 -22.55 6.63 19.68
N ILE A 481 -21.41 6.74 19.00
CA ILE A 481 -20.19 7.35 19.53
C ILE A 481 -19.36 7.94 18.39
N TRP A 482 -18.61 8.99 18.70
CA TRP A 482 -17.57 9.54 17.83
C TRP A 482 -16.23 9.21 18.46
N LEU A 483 -15.41 8.47 17.72
CA LEU A 483 -14.05 8.09 18.12
C LEU A 483 -13.06 8.89 17.29
N ARG A 484 -11.96 9.27 17.93
CA ARG A 484 -10.92 10.08 17.30
C ARG A 484 -9.54 9.58 17.74
N VAL A 485 -8.60 9.56 16.80
CA VAL A 485 -7.18 9.44 17.08
C VAL A 485 -6.42 10.56 16.37
N ARG A 486 -5.60 11.28 17.11
CA ARG A 486 -4.61 12.20 16.56
C ARG A 486 -3.27 11.49 16.49
N VAL A 487 -2.67 11.52 15.31
CA VAL A 487 -1.28 11.05 15.08
C VAL A 487 -0.41 12.28 14.84
N ALA A 488 0.69 12.35 15.56
CA ALA A 488 1.68 13.42 15.40
C ALA A 488 3.04 12.92 15.89
N ASP A 489 4.09 13.18 15.11
CA ASP A 489 5.49 12.92 15.46
C ASP A 489 5.73 11.49 15.97
N GLY A 490 5.18 10.49 15.27
CA GLY A 490 5.30 9.08 15.62
C GLY A 490 4.50 8.65 16.85
N GLN A 491 3.58 9.47 17.33
CA GLN A 491 2.72 9.17 18.49
C GLN A 491 1.25 9.24 18.12
N CYS A 492 0.41 8.50 18.83
CA CYS A 492 -1.05 8.60 18.73
C CYS A 492 -1.67 8.92 20.09
N ARG A 493 -2.79 9.68 20.07
CA ARG A 493 -3.62 10.00 21.22
C ARG A 493 -5.08 9.88 20.88
N PHE A 494 -5.83 9.14 21.69
CA PHE A 494 -7.26 8.91 21.48
C PHE A 494 -8.13 9.89 22.25
N SER A 495 -9.30 10.17 21.69
CA SER A 495 -10.38 10.90 22.33
C SER A 495 -11.73 10.42 21.80
N TYR A 496 -12.80 10.72 22.53
CA TYR A 496 -14.15 10.33 22.19
C TYR A 496 -15.18 11.43 22.47
N SER A 497 -16.32 11.32 21.82
CA SER A 497 -17.48 12.17 22.10
C SER A 497 -18.77 11.35 22.05
N THR A 498 -19.71 11.67 22.92
CA THR A 498 -21.06 11.08 22.93
C THR A 498 -22.10 11.92 22.22
N ASN A 499 -21.72 13.11 21.71
CA ASN A 499 -22.61 14.05 21.04
C ASN A 499 -22.02 14.65 19.76
N GLY A 500 -20.80 14.25 19.37
CA GLY A 500 -20.11 14.74 18.18
C GLY A 500 -19.54 16.17 18.28
N LYS A 501 -19.76 16.86 19.39
CA LYS A 501 -19.35 18.28 19.55
C LYS A 501 -18.19 18.46 20.51
N LYS A 502 -18.26 17.87 21.70
CA LYS A 502 -17.22 17.97 22.73
C LYS A 502 -16.50 16.64 22.86
N TYR A 503 -15.19 16.65 22.61
CA TYR A 503 -14.33 15.47 22.78
C TYR A 503 -13.65 15.46 24.15
N GLN A 504 -13.50 14.28 24.70
CA GLN A 504 -12.81 13.98 25.94
C GLN A 504 -11.63 13.09 25.65
N ASP A 505 -10.49 13.35 26.25
CA ASP A 505 -9.28 12.52 26.12
C ASP A 505 -9.52 11.10 26.71
N ALA A 506 -8.99 10.10 26.03
CA ALA A 506 -9.07 8.70 26.44
C ALA A 506 -7.69 8.14 26.77
N GLY A 507 -6.93 8.81 27.62
CA GLY A 507 -5.62 8.37 28.07
C GLY A 507 -4.47 9.25 27.59
N GLN A 508 -3.27 8.70 27.65
CA GLN A 508 -2.02 9.39 27.27
C GLN A 508 -1.68 9.19 25.77
N SER A 509 -0.57 9.79 25.35
CA SER A 509 0.01 9.52 24.03
C SER A 509 0.81 8.21 24.04
N TYR A 510 0.81 7.51 22.92
CA TYR A 510 1.49 6.24 22.72
C TYR A 510 2.39 6.32 21.48
N THR A 511 3.63 5.83 21.60
CA THR A 511 4.57 5.74 20.48
C THR A 511 4.14 4.63 19.52
N LEU A 512 4.00 4.97 18.26
CA LEU A 512 3.67 4.04 17.18
C LEU A 512 4.90 3.22 16.78
N ARG A 513 4.63 2.01 16.29
CA ARG A 513 5.61 1.19 15.58
C ARG A 513 5.05 0.77 14.24
N GLU A 514 5.97 0.49 13.33
CA GLU A 514 5.67 -0.12 12.03
C GLU A 514 4.92 -1.47 12.19
N GLY A 515 4.30 -1.94 11.12
CA GLY A 515 3.85 -3.32 10.98
C GLY A 515 4.96 -4.22 10.43
N LYS A 516 4.61 -5.43 9.99
CA LYS A 516 5.59 -6.34 9.37
C LYS A 516 5.82 -5.93 7.92
N TRP A 517 6.94 -5.29 7.64
CA TRP A 517 7.34 -4.71 6.34
C TRP A 517 6.43 -3.57 5.84
N ILE A 518 5.50 -3.09 6.63
CA ILE A 518 4.57 -2.00 6.31
C ILE A 518 4.58 -0.95 7.41
N GLY A 519 4.10 0.26 7.10
CA GLY A 519 3.81 1.27 8.10
C GLY A 519 2.64 0.87 9.02
N ALA A 520 2.47 1.60 10.11
CA ALA A 520 1.25 1.52 10.90
C ALA A 520 0.04 1.92 10.05
N LYS A 521 -1.11 1.33 10.35
CA LYS A 521 -2.37 1.61 9.66
C LYS A 521 -3.43 2.08 10.65
N VAL A 522 -4.35 2.91 10.19
CA VAL A 522 -5.48 3.40 10.99
C VAL A 522 -6.79 2.87 10.43
N GLY A 523 -7.75 2.51 11.28
CA GLY A 523 -9.05 2.06 10.82
C GLY A 523 -9.95 1.46 11.88
N LEU A 524 -10.77 0.51 11.48
CA LEU A 524 -11.92 0.01 12.23
C LEU A 524 -11.82 -1.50 12.50
N MET A 525 -12.41 -1.94 13.61
CA MET A 525 -12.43 -3.34 13.99
C MET A 525 -13.75 -3.71 14.69
N ALA A 526 -14.15 -4.97 14.55
CA ALA A 526 -15.23 -5.55 15.33
C ALA A 526 -14.96 -7.04 15.58
N ILE A 527 -14.98 -7.46 16.85
CA ILE A 527 -14.73 -8.84 17.26
C ILE A 527 -15.76 -9.34 18.27
N GLU A 528 -15.87 -10.64 18.41
CA GLU A 528 -16.66 -11.31 19.43
C GLU A 528 -15.92 -12.51 20.01
N PRO A 529 -16.18 -12.87 21.29
CA PRO A 529 -15.52 -14.00 21.93
C PRO A 529 -15.83 -15.34 21.26
N ALA A 530 -14.98 -16.33 21.46
CA ALA A 530 -15.23 -17.72 21.10
C ALA A 530 -16.57 -18.23 21.65
N GLY A 531 -17.19 -19.15 20.91
CA GLY A 531 -18.44 -19.82 21.36
C GLY A 531 -19.74 -19.03 21.19
N LYS A 532 -19.71 -17.74 20.81
CA LYS A 532 -20.92 -16.94 20.56
C LYS A 532 -21.46 -17.16 19.15
N THR A 533 -22.76 -17.07 18.96
CA THR A 533 -23.45 -17.31 17.66
C THR A 533 -24.18 -16.08 17.13
N ASN A 534 -24.44 -15.10 17.97
CA ASN A 534 -25.19 -13.89 17.61
C ASN A 534 -24.23 -12.77 17.25
N ARG A 535 -23.99 -12.56 15.96
CA ARG A 535 -23.11 -11.48 15.49
C ARG A 535 -23.68 -10.11 15.83
N GLY A 536 -22.84 -9.29 16.46
CA GLY A 536 -22.98 -7.84 16.48
C GLY A 536 -22.33 -7.21 15.26
N TRP A 537 -22.34 -5.89 15.19
CA TRP A 537 -21.66 -5.11 14.14
C TRP A 537 -21.44 -3.67 14.57
N ILE A 538 -20.52 -3.01 13.90
CA ILE A 538 -20.44 -1.55 13.86
C ILE A 538 -20.92 -1.07 12.50
N ASP A 539 -21.70 0.00 12.47
CA ASP A 539 -22.03 0.79 11.28
C ASP A 539 -21.22 2.09 11.35
N ALA A 540 -20.25 2.23 10.45
CA ALA A 540 -19.48 3.46 10.29
C ALA A 540 -20.25 4.41 9.35
N ASP A 541 -20.61 5.59 9.84
CA ASP A 541 -21.33 6.62 9.08
C ASP A 541 -20.34 7.34 8.14
N TRP A 542 -19.16 7.62 8.65
CA TRP A 542 -18.05 8.20 7.90
C TRP A 542 -16.72 7.98 8.64
N PHE A 543 -15.63 8.12 7.90
CA PHE A 543 -14.25 8.15 8.41
C PHE A 543 -13.53 9.32 7.77
N ARG A 544 -13.13 10.31 8.55
CA ARG A 544 -12.54 11.56 8.05
C ARG A 544 -11.13 11.76 8.58
N ILE A 545 -10.25 12.11 7.67
CA ILE A 545 -8.87 12.54 7.96
C ILE A 545 -8.84 14.07 7.82
N THR A 546 -8.32 14.74 8.83
CA THR A 546 -8.17 16.20 8.88
C THR A 546 -6.84 16.58 9.53
N LYS A 547 -6.46 17.85 9.43
CA LYS A 547 -5.27 18.40 10.10
C LYS A 547 -5.37 18.32 11.61
#